data_47283efb6c6963596ba691cb0d98d2f9
#
_entry.id   47283efb6c6963596ba691cb0d98d2f9
#
_cell.length_a   1.000
_cell.length_b   1.000
_cell.length_c   1.000
_cell.angle_alpha   90.00
_cell.angle_beta   90.00
_cell.angle_gamma   90.00
#
_symmetry.space_group_name_H-M   'P 1'
#
loop_
_entity.id
_entity.type
_entity.pdbx_description
1 polymer ?
#
loop_
_entity_poly.entity_id
_entity_poly.type
_entity_poly.pdbx_seq_one_letter_code
_entity_poly.pdbx_strand_id
1 'polypeptide(L)'
;MTPVSTSARARLAPAVRAVLVLLVLSVSINYIDRGNLSIAAPLLKEELHISPAQLGILLSSFFWTYSFSQLLSGWLVDRFDANWVMAAGFFLWSAATGLTGLVQGFGVLIALRLLLGFGESVAYPCYSKILAAHFLEHQRGLANALIDAGTKCGPALGTLAGGLLMARFGWRVFFVVLGLGSLLWLPFWIKWMPRAAARTKTEGAEAPPMREILRRRASWATFAGHFCGNYFWYFLLTWLPFYLVRERHFSMEAMASLGSAAYVATALATTVAGWMCDRSIAAGATANIRKRCTAWGLGLATIILGVTAVEDRTASMVLLLAACLAYGVFASSHWAITQTLAGPLAAGKWTGAQNFVANLSGVVAPALTGWIVSATGHFFWAFAVSSGVALTGSMVYLFGLGTVEPEKWG
;
A
#
# COMPACT_ATOMS: atom_id res chain seq x y z
N MET A 1 -7.02 42.85 24.02
CA MET A 1 -7.04 41.99 22.80
C MET A 1 -5.70 42.18 22.10
N THR A 2 -4.75 41.34 22.39
CA THR A 2 -3.47 41.27 21.67
C THR A 2 -3.66 40.52 20.35
N PRO A 3 -3.17 41.01 19.21
CA PRO A 3 -3.35 40.31 17.95
C PRO A 3 -2.56 39.01 17.99
N VAL A 4 -3.26 37.89 17.71
CA VAL A 4 -2.65 36.59 17.46
C VAL A 4 -1.74 36.76 16.25
N SER A 5 -0.42 36.71 16.49
CA SER A 5 0.58 36.75 15.43
C SER A 5 0.31 35.57 14.47
N THR A 6 -0.04 35.87 13.24
CA THR A 6 0.01 34.93 12.12
C THR A 6 1.42 34.37 12.03
N SER A 7 1.65 33.19 12.63
CA SER A 7 2.93 32.51 12.57
C SER A 7 3.22 32.22 11.10
N ALA A 8 4.19 32.92 10.55
CA ALA A 8 4.75 32.64 9.25
C ALA A 8 5.02 31.14 9.16
N ARG A 9 4.48 30.47 8.12
CA ARG A 9 4.74 29.06 7.80
C ARG A 9 6.25 28.87 7.78
N ALA A 10 6.82 28.38 8.87
CA ALA A 10 8.24 28.16 8.99
C ALA A 10 8.64 27.16 7.91
N ARG A 11 9.40 27.61 6.90
CA ARG A 11 9.91 26.76 5.81
C ARG A 11 10.76 25.67 6.43
N LEU A 12 10.57 24.43 5.98
CA LEU A 12 11.43 23.30 6.37
C LEU A 12 12.91 23.66 6.13
N ALA A 13 13.76 23.42 7.13
CA ALA A 13 15.20 23.58 6.95
C ALA A 13 15.69 22.72 5.77
N PRO A 14 16.70 23.17 5.00
CA PRO A 14 17.15 22.45 3.81
C PRO A 14 17.47 20.97 4.06
N ALA A 15 18.12 20.66 5.19
CA ALA A 15 18.42 19.28 5.58
C ALA A 15 17.16 18.44 5.82
N VAL A 16 16.17 18.98 6.55
CA VAL A 16 14.89 18.28 6.81
C VAL A 16 14.11 18.07 5.53
N ARG A 17 14.19 19.03 4.60
CA ARG A 17 13.56 18.89 3.27
C ARG A 17 14.22 17.79 2.43
N ALA A 18 15.56 17.70 2.44
CA ALA A 18 16.28 16.63 1.76
C ALA A 18 15.91 15.26 2.32
N VAL A 19 15.83 15.12 3.65
CA VAL A 19 15.37 13.88 4.30
C VAL A 19 13.96 13.52 3.83
N LEU A 20 13.03 14.48 3.84
CA LEU A 20 11.65 14.22 3.38
C LEU A 20 11.59 13.73 1.93
N VAL A 21 12.33 14.38 1.03
CA VAL A 21 12.41 13.95 -0.38
C VAL A 21 12.95 12.53 -0.48
N LEU A 22 14.00 12.19 0.26
CA LEU A 22 14.57 10.85 0.27
C LEU A 22 13.59 9.80 0.83
N LEU A 23 12.80 10.13 1.86
CA LEU A 23 11.76 9.24 2.38
C LEU A 23 10.64 9.03 1.35
N VAL A 24 10.20 10.09 0.66
CA VAL A 24 9.18 9.99 -0.41
C VAL A 24 9.71 9.17 -1.59
N LEU A 25 10.96 9.36 -2.00
CA LEU A 25 11.58 8.54 -3.05
C LEU A 25 11.67 7.08 -2.62
N SER A 26 12.09 6.80 -1.39
CA SER A 26 12.22 5.43 -0.89
C SER A 26 10.87 4.70 -0.85
N VAL A 27 9.79 5.36 -0.44
CA VAL A 27 8.45 4.73 -0.45
C VAL A 27 7.94 4.54 -1.88
N SER A 28 8.24 5.46 -2.79
CA SER A 28 7.87 5.30 -4.20
C SER A 28 8.58 4.09 -4.82
N ILE A 29 9.89 3.92 -4.58
CA ILE A 29 10.66 2.74 -5.00
C ILE A 29 10.09 1.47 -4.38
N ASN A 30 9.83 1.46 -3.08
CA ASN A 30 9.22 0.35 -2.36
C ASN A 30 7.91 -0.12 -3.02
N TYR A 31 7.05 0.81 -3.42
CA TYR A 31 5.78 0.47 -4.09
C TYR A 31 5.93 0.11 -5.57
N ILE A 32 6.98 0.57 -6.25
CA ILE A 32 7.38 0.04 -7.57
C ILE A 32 7.77 -1.44 -7.41
N ASP A 33 8.59 -1.76 -6.41
CA ASP A 33 9.08 -3.14 -6.15
C ASP A 33 7.94 -4.11 -5.81
N ARG A 34 6.90 -3.65 -5.13
CA ARG A 34 5.70 -4.47 -4.88
C ARG A 34 4.93 -4.84 -6.15
N GLY A 35 4.88 -3.92 -7.12
CA GLY A 35 4.16 -4.11 -8.37
C GLY A 35 4.99 -4.73 -9.50
N ASN A 36 6.31 -4.68 -9.42
CA ASN A 36 7.21 -5.02 -10.53
C ASN A 36 7.04 -6.47 -11.03
N LEU A 37 6.88 -7.42 -10.11
CA LEU A 37 6.72 -8.83 -10.47
C LEU A 37 5.38 -9.10 -11.17
N SER A 38 4.31 -8.38 -10.82
CA SER A 38 3.02 -8.51 -11.47
C SER A 38 3.04 -7.97 -12.91
N ILE A 39 3.82 -6.91 -13.16
CA ILE A 39 4.04 -6.37 -14.51
C ILE A 39 4.82 -7.39 -15.35
N ALA A 40 5.81 -8.04 -14.76
CA ALA A 40 6.61 -9.09 -15.39
C ALA A 40 5.87 -10.42 -15.54
N ALA A 41 4.76 -10.64 -14.83
CA ALA A 41 4.08 -11.93 -14.71
C ALA A 41 3.73 -12.60 -16.07
N PRO A 42 3.25 -11.88 -17.11
CA PRO A 42 2.99 -12.48 -18.41
C PRO A 42 4.25 -13.07 -19.05
N LEU A 43 5.39 -12.36 -18.96
CA LEU A 43 6.67 -12.77 -19.52
C LEU A 43 7.31 -13.91 -18.70
N LEU A 44 7.26 -13.79 -17.37
CA LEU A 44 7.74 -14.81 -16.44
C LEU A 44 7.04 -16.15 -16.63
N LYS A 45 5.70 -16.12 -16.78
CA LYS A 45 4.92 -17.35 -16.99
C LYS A 45 5.35 -18.09 -18.25
N GLU A 46 5.61 -17.37 -19.34
CA GLU A 46 6.08 -17.97 -20.60
C GLU A 46 7.49 -18.52 -20.47
N GLU A 47 8.42 -17.73 -19.95
CA GLU A 47 9.83 -18.10 -19.90
C GLU A 47 10.12 -19.25 -18.92
N LEU A 48 9.45 -19.25 -17.76
CA LEU A 48 9.65 -20.25 -16.71
C LEU A 48 8.63 -21.40 -16.74
N HIS A 49 7.70 -21.38 -17.68
CA HIS A 49 6.64 -22.40 -17.84
C HIS A 49 5.86 -22.69 -16.55
N ILE A 50 5.64 -21.64 -15.71
CA ILE A 50 4.92 -21.76 -14.44
C ILE A 50 3.40 -21.69 -14.62
N SER A 51 2.68 -22.47 -13.79
CA SER A 51 1.21 -22.43 -13.76
C SER A 51 0.69 -21.12 -13.12
N PRO A 52 -0.59 -20.74 -13.34
CA PRO A 52 -1.19 -19.62 -12.62
C PRO A 52 -1.17 -19.80 -11.10
N ALA A 53 -1.30 -21.02 -10.59
CA ALA A 53 -1.19 -21.31 -9.15
C ALA A 53 0.23 -21.02 -8.63
N GLN A 54 1.26 -21.45 -9.33
CA GLN A 54 2.65 -21.13 -9.00
C GLN A 54 2.91 -19.62 -9.06
N LEU A 55 2.39 -18.93 -10.07
CA LEU A 55 2.49 -17.48 -10.17
C LEU A 55 1.82 -16.80 -8.97
N GLY A 56 0.63 -17.25 -8.56
CA GLY A 56 -0.06 -16.74 -7.37
C GLY A 56 0.74 -16.92 -6.09
N ILE A 57 1.38 -18.08 -5.91
CA ILE A 57 2.30 -18.35 -4.80
C ILE A 57 3.48 -17.37 -4.83
N LEU A 58 4.10 -17.18 -5.99
CA LEU A 58 5.23 -16.27 -6.18
C LEU A 58 4.86 -14.82 -5.88
N LEU A 59 3.68 -14.36 -6.32
CA LEU A 59 3.16 -13.02 -6.04
C LEU A 59 2.81 -12.83 -4.56
N SER A 60 2.33 -13.87 -3.88
CA SER A 60 1.98 -13.82 -2.46
C SER A 60 3.18 -13.92 -1.53
N SER A 61 4.27 -14.58 -1.95
CA SER A 61 5.43 -14.91 -1.10
C SER A 61 6.09 -13.69 -0.45
N PHE A 62 6.09 -12.53 -1.11
CA PHE A 62 6.52 -11.27 -0.52
C PHE A 62 5.80 -10.97 0.80
N PHE A 63 4.49 -11.14 0.83
CA PHE A 63 3.68 -10.81 2.00
C PHE A 63 3.85 -11.77 3.16
N TRP A 64 4.37 -12.99 2.92
CA TRP A 64 4.65 -13.96 3.99
C TRP A 64 5.68 -13.43 4.97
N THR A 65 6.78 -12.89 4.47
CA THR A 65 7.80 -12.28 5.33
C THR A 65 7.47 -10.85 5.70
N TYR A 66 6.95 -10.04 4.78
CA TYR A 66 6.61 -8.65 5.03
C TYR A 66 5.67 -8.48 6.23
N SER A 67 4.56 -9.23 6.28
CA SER A 67 3.55 -9.08 7.33
C SER A 67 4.09 -9.48 8.71
N PHE A 68 4.74 -10.63 8.81
CA PHE A 68 5.27 -11.11 10.09
C PHE A 68 6.50 -10.32 10.54
N SER A 69 7.36 -9.91 9.62
CA SER A 69 8.57 -9.15 9.94
C SER A 69 8.27 -7.72 10.42
N GLN A 70 7.08 -7.18 10.19
CA GLN A 70 6.70 -5.88 10.75
C GLN A 70 6.76 -5.84 12.28
N LEU A 71 6.44 -6.96 12.95
CA LEU A 71 6.56 -7.06 14.41
C LEU A 71 8.02 -6.96 14.87
N LEU A 72 8.91 -7.66 14.16
CA LEU A 72 10.35 -7.61 14.39
C LEU A 72 10.93 -6.23 14.04
N SER A 73 10.45 -5.63 12.98
CA SER A 73 10.92 -4.31 12.48
C SER A 73 10.68 -3.20 13.48
N GLY A 74 9.54 -3.21 14.18
CA GLY A 74 9.28 -2.27 15.27
C GLY A 74 10.35 -2.38 16.37
N TRP A 75 10.66 -3.61 16.81
CA TRP A 75 11.71 -3.86 17.80
C TRP A 75 13.10 -3.44 17.30
N LEU A 76 13.46 -3.76 16.05
CA LEU A 76 14.73 -3.36 15.44
C LEU A 76 14.91 -1.84 15.45
N VAL A 77 13.88 -1.11 15.01
CA VAL A 77 13.89 0.35 14.96
C VAL A 77 13.97 0.97 16.35
N ASP A 78 13.41 0.33 17.38
CA ASP A 78 13.52 0.79 18.77
C ASP A 78 14.88 0.48 19.40
N ARG A 79 15.50 -0.63 19.02
CA ARG A 79 16.78 -1.08 19.55
C ARG A 79 17.98 -0.39 18.89
N PHE A 80 17.91 -0.18 17.57
CA PHE A 80 19.00 0.35 16.77
C PHE A 80 18.67 1.76 16.21
N ASP A 81 19.65 2.40 15.62
CA ASP A 81 19.44 3.67 14.92
C ASP A 81 18.57 3.47 13.68
N ALA A 82 17.43 4.16 13.65
CA ALA A 82 16.44 4.04 12.58
C ALA A 82 17.02 4.37 11.19
N ASN A 83 18.03 5.25 11.12
CA ASN A 83 18.63 5.64 9.85
C ASN A 83 19.46 4.49 9.25
N TRP A 84 20.22 3.77 10.08
CA TRP A 84 21.00 2.62 9.65
C TRP A 84 20.12 1.39 9.39
N VAL A 85 19.06 1.19 10.19
CA VAL A 85 18.05 0.15 9.92
C VAL A 85 17.38 0.39 8.56
N MET A 86 17.04 1.64 8.26
CA MET A 86 16.50 2.04 6.97
C MET A 86 17.49 1.78 5.83
N ALA A 87 18.77 2.16 5.99
CA ALA A 87 19.80 1.94 4.97
C ALA A 87 20.03 0.44 4.70
N ALA A 88 20.11 -0.37 5.75
CA ALA A 88 20.29 -1.82 5.64
C ALA A 88 19.09 -2.50 4.96
N GLY A 89 17.85 -2.16 5.37
CA GLY A 89 16.65 -2.64 4.72
C GLY A 89 16.58 -2.24 3.25
N PHE A 90 16.87 -0.96 2.94
CA PHE A 90 16.88 -0.44 1.57
C PHE A 90 17.90 -1.18 0.69
N PHE A 91 19.12 -1.39 1.18
CA PHE A 91 20.12 -2.19 0.49
C PHE A 91 19.62 -3.61 0.21
N LEU A 92 19.07 -4.25 1.23
CA LEU A 92 18.61 -5.64 1.14
C LEU A 92 17.51 -5.82 0.08
N TRP A 93 16.47 -4.95 0.10
CA TRP A 93 15.40 -5.07 -0.88
C TRP A 93 15.83 -4.68 -2.29
N SER A 94 16.66 -3.63 -2.44
CA SER A 94 17.17 -3.25 -3.76
C SER A 94 18.08 -4.32 -4.36
N ALA A 95 18.92 -4.96 -3.54
CA ALA A 95 19.74 -6.09 -3.97
C ALA A 95 18.86 -7.28 -4.37
N ALA A 96 17.83 -7.63 -3.58
CA ALA A 96 16.90 -8.70 -3.92
C ALA A 96 16.16 -8.41 -5.24
N THR A 97 15.75 -7.16 -5.48
CA THR A 97 15.15 -6.73 -6.74
C THR A 97 16.13 -6.92 -7.90
N GLY A 98 17.36 -6.43 -7.79
CA GLY A 98 18.38 -6.56 -8.85
C GLY A 98 18.74 -8.02 -9.16
N LEU A 99 18.93 -8.85 -8.13
CA LEU A 99 19.20 -10.27 -8.26
C LEU A 99 18.06 -11.03 -8.92
N THR A 100 16.80 -10.59 -8.76
CA THR A 100 15.65 -11.20 -9.44
C THR A 100 15.83 -11.24 -10.95
N GLY A 101 16.47 -10.25 -11.56
CA GLY A 101 16.75 -10.22 -13.00
C GLY A 101 17.82 -11.23 -13.46
N LEU A 102 18.60 -11.81 -12.56
CA LEU A 102 19.73 -12.68 -12.88
C LEU A 102 19.44 -14.18 -12.71
N VAL A 103 18.30 -14.53 -12.08
CA VAL A 103 17.99 -15.92 -11.73
C VAL A 103 17.02 -16.58 -12.71
N GLN A 104 17.05 -17.93 -12.74
CA GLN A 104 16.25 -18.74 -13.66
C GLN A 104 15.31 -19.72 -12.93
N GLY A 105 15.51 -19.94 -11.64
CA GLY A 105 14.77 -20.95 -10.88
C GLY A 105 13.60 -20.37 -10.07
N PHE A 106 12.44 -21.03 -10.14
CA PHE A 106 11.23 -20.65 -9.38
C PHE A 106 11.49 -20.56 -7.87
N GLY A 107 12.21 -21.52 -7.28
CA GLY A 107 12.53 -21.53 -5.84
C GLY A 107 13.42 -20.34 -5.43
N VAL A 108 14.37 -19.94 -6.30
CA VAL A 108 15.23 -18.78 -6.04
C VAL A 108 14.44 -17.49 -6.13
N LEU A 109 13.48 -17.38 -7.07
CA LEU A 109 12.57 -16.23 -7.14
C LEU A 109 11.74 -16.10 -5.86
N ILE A 110 11.20 -17.20 -5.32
CA ILE A 110 10.51 -17.20 -4.03
C ILE A 110 11.44 -16.70 -2.92
N ALA A 111 12.67 -17.24 -2.83
CA ALA A 111 13.63 -16.81 -1.81
C ALA A 111 13.94 -15.32 -1.90
N LEU A 112 14.11 -14.78 -3.09
CA LEU A 112 14.32 -13.34 -3.31
C LEU A 112 13.08 -12.51 -2.95
N ARG A 113 11.87 -13.01 -3.20
CA ARG A 113 10.62 -12.35 -2.77
C ARG A 113 10.46 -12.32 -1.24
N LEU A 114 10.84 -13.41 -0.56
CA LEU A 114 10.88 -13.46 0.90
C LEU A 114 11.89 -12.46 1.46
N LEU A 115 13.08 -12.39 0.85
CA LEU A 115 14.14 -11.46 1.23
C LEU A 115 13.71 -9.99 1.00
N LEU A 116 13.05 -9.71 -0.13
CA LEU A 116 12.45 -8.42 -0.44
C LEU A 116 11.44 -8.01 0.65
N GLY A 117 10.50 -8.90 1.01
CA GLY A 117 9.49 -8.65 2.02
C GLY A 117 10.10 -8.36 3.39
N PHE A 118 11.15 -9.10 3.78
CA PHE A 118 11.89 -8.83 5.01
C PHE A 118 12.56 -7.45 4.96
N GLY A 119 13.29 -7.13 3.89
CA GLY A 119 13.97 -5.84 3.72
C GLY A 119 13.01 -4.65 3.76
N GLU A 120 11.86 -4.75 3.09
CA GLU A 120 10.87 -3.67 3.05
C GLU A 120 10.10 -3.47 4.37
N SER A 121 10.02 -4.49 5.23
CA SER A 121 9.23 -4.43 6.46
C SER A 121 9.68 -3.33 7.43
N VAL A 122 10.94 -2.90 7.36
CA VAL A 122 11.48 -1.85 8.24
C VAL A 122 11.10 -0.43 7.81
N ALA A 123 10.64 -0.23 6.57
CA ALA A 123 10.44 1.09 5.98
C ALA A 123 9.48 1.97 6.80
N TYR A 124 8.25 1.51 7.02
CA TYR A 124 7.25 2.31 7.75
C TYR A 124 7.60 2.57 9.22
N PRO A 125 8.10 1.61 10.00
CA PRO A 125 8.63 1.89 11.34
C PRO A 125 9.75 2.95 11.33
N CYS A 126 10.67 2.89 10.35
CA CYS A 126 11.72 3.89 10.21
C CYS A 126 11.15 5.28 9.86
N TYR A 127 10.22 5.37 8.88
CA TYR A 127 9.59 6.65 8.53
C TYR A 127 8.93 7.28 9.75
N SER A 128 8.12 6.52 10.47
CA SER A 128 7.41 6.98 11.67
C SER A 128 8.39 7.54 12.71
N LYS A 129 9.46 6.81 13.01
CA LYS A 129 10.47 7.22 14.00
C LYS A 129 11.27 8.44 13.57
N ILE A 130 11.69 8.49 12.31
CA ILE A 130 12.44 9.63 11.75
C ILE A 130 11.57 10.89 11.74
N LEU A 131 10.30 10.79 11.32
CA LEU A 131 9.37 11.93 11.33
C LEU A 131 9.10 12.41 12.76
N ALA A 132 8.88 11.49 13.70
CA ALA A 132 8.64 11.85 15.09
C ALA A 132 9.85 12.54 15.73
N ALA A 133 11.08 12.14 15.36
CA ALA A 133 12.30 12.67 15.95
C ALA A 133 12.76 14.01 15.35
N HIS A 134 12.51 14.25 14.05
CA HIS A 134 13.15 15.35 13.32
C HIS A 134 12.17 16.36 12.71
N PHE A 135 10.85 16.09 12.75
CA PHE A 135 9.83 17.00 12.24
C PHE A 135 8.98 17.57 13.37
N LEU A 136 8.75 18.86 13.34
CA LEU A 136 7.84 19.52 14.26
C LEU A 136 6.42 19.00 14.05
N GLU A 137 5.59 19.01 15.10
CA GLU A 137 4.23 18.45 15.09
C GLU A 137 3.39 18.97 13.91
N HIS A 138 3.42 20.29 13.67
CA HIS A 138 2.69 20.90 12.55
C HIS A 138 3.23 20.59 11.15
N GLN A 139 4.40 19.95 11.04
CA GLN A 139 5.03 19.54 9.76
C GLN A 139 4.78 18.05 9.45
N ARG A 140 4.49 17.24 10.47
CA ARG A 140 4.31 15.78 10.33
C ARG A 140 3.13 15.41 9.44
N GLY A 141 2.04 16.20 9.49
CA GLY A 141 0.87 15.98 8.64
C GLY A 141 1.22 16.02 7.16
N LEU A 142 1.89 17.09 6.71
CA LEU A 142 2.33 17.23 5.32
C LEU A 142 3.35 16.14 4.94
N ALA A 143 4.29 15.83 5.84
CA ALA A 143 5.30 14.81 5.57
C ALA A 143 4.67 13.41 5.36
N ASN A 144 3.72 13.02 6.22
CA ASN A 144 2.97 11.77 6.04
C ASN A 144 2.13 11.77 4.77
N ALA A 145 1.48 12.88 4.43
CA ALA A 145 0.70 12.99 3.20
C ALA A 145 1.57 12.83 1.94
N LEU A 146 2.78 13.38 1.93
CA LEU A 146 3.71 13.21 0.81
C LEU A 146 4.25 11.77 0.72
N ILE A 147 4.53 11.12 1.84
CA ILE A 147 4.89 9.69 1.88
C ILE A 147 3.72 8.84 1.36
N ASP A 148 2.48 9.12 1.79
CA ASP A 148 1.30 8.40 1.29
C ASP A 148 1.08 8.63 -0.22
N ALA A 149 1.31 9.83 -0.73
CA ALA A 149 1.29 10.10 -2.17
C ALA A 149 2.31 9.23 -2.93
N GLY A 150 3.49 9.01 -2.36
CA GLY A 150 4.50 8.10 -2.92
C GLY A 150 3.99 6.66 -3.08
N THR A 151 3.13 6.19 -2.19
CA THR A 151 2.51 4.85 -2.26
C THR A 151 1.57 4.69 -3.47
N LYS A 152 1.03 5.76 -3.99
CA LYS A 152 0.13 5.78 -5.16
C LYS A 152 0.91 6.07 -6.46
N CYS A 153 1.85 7.02 -6.39
CA CYS A 153 2.72 7.36 -7.52
C CYS A 153 3.65 6.21 -7.89
N GLY A 154 4.14 5.44 -6.91
CA GLY A 154 5.02 4.29 -7.16
C GLY A 154 4.43 3.28 -8.15
N PRO A 155 3.27 2.67 -7.87
CA PRO A 155 2.63 1.74 -8.79
C PRO A 155 2.29 2.35 -10.16
N ALA A 156 1.84 3.61 -10.20
CA ALA A 156 1.53 4.28 -11.46
C ALA A 156 2.79 4.42 -12.34
N LEU A 157 3.87 4.97 -11.78
CA LEU A 157 5.14 5.14 -12.49
C LEU A 157 5.80 3.79 -12.81
N GLY A 158 5.79 2.86 -11.85
CA GLY A 158 6.35 1.53 -12.01
C GLY A 158 5.66 0.74 -13.12
N THR A 159 4.33 0.79 -13.19
CA THR A 159 3.57 0.11 -14.24
C THR A 159 3.82 0.74 -15.60
N LEU A 160 3.80 2.08 -15.70
CA LEU A 160 4.05 2.76 -16.96
C LEU A 160 5.50 2.55 -17.44
N ALA A 161 6.48 3.01 -16.66
CA ALA A 161 7.89 2.94 -17.06
C ALA A 161 8.40 1.50 -17.09
N GLY A 162 8.00 0.68 -16.12
CA GLY A 162 8.38 -0.73 -16.05
C GLY A 162 7.79 -1.54 -17.19
N GLY A 163 6.50 -1.37 -17.51
CA GLY A 163 5.86 -2.04 -18.63
C GLY A 163 6.49 -1.69 -19.97
N LEU A 164 6.76 -0.39 -20.21
CA LEU A 164 7.44 0.07 -21.44
C LEU A 164 8.87 -0.45 -21.54
N LEU A 165 9.61 -0.46 -20.43
CA LEU A 165 10.98 -0.98 -20.41
C LEU A 165 11.00 -2.50 -20.65
N MET A 166 10.07 -3.23 -20.02
CA MET A 166 9.94 -4.68 -20.21
C MET A 166 9.51 -5.04 -21.63
N ALA A 167 8.66 -4.25 -22.27
CA ALA A 167 8.24 -4.46 -23.66
C ALA A 167 9.41 -4.40 -24.63
N ARG A 168 10.41 -3.54 -24.35
CA ARG A 168 11.59 -3.36 -25.22
C ARG A 168 12.77 -4.27 -24.88
N PHE A 169 13.05 -4.46 -23.59
CA PHE A 169 14.30 -5.07 -23.12
C PHE A 169 14.08 -6.33 -22.31
N GLY A 170 12.81 -6.74 -22.10
CA GLY A 170 12.47 -7.89 -21.27
C GLY A 170 12.52 -7.59 -19.77
N TRP A 171 11.92 -8.50 -18.99
CA TRP A 171 11.75 -8.33 -17.55
C TRP A 171 13.08 -8.38 -16.76
N ARG A 172 14.06 -9.15 -17.23
CA ARG A 172 15.36 -9.30 -16.55
C ARG A 172 16.11 -7.98 -16.50
N VAL A 173 16.21 -7.27 -17.62
CA VAL A 173 16.88 -5.96 -17.69
C VAL A 173 16.18 -4.95 -16.79
N PHE A 174 14.83 -4.96 -16.75
CA PHE A 174 14.09 -4.09 -15.86
C PHE A 174 14.45 -4.31 -14.39
N PHE A 175 14.48 -5.56 -13.91
CA PHE A 175 14.81 -5.87 -12.52
C PHE A 175 16.25 -5.47 -12.17
N VAL A 176 17.21 -5.73 -13.03
CA VAL A 176 18.60 -5.32 -12.82
C VAL A 176 18.72 -3.80 -12.77
N VAL A 177 18.13 -3.09 -13.73
CA VAL A 177 18.18 -1.62 -13.79
C VAL A 177 17.46 -1.00 -12.57
N LEU A 178 16.31 -1.53 -12.19
CA LEU A 178 15.57 -1.04 -11.03
C LEU A 178 16.35 -1.27 -9.73
N GLY A 179 16.87 -2.48 -9.51
CA GLY A 179 17.61 -2.81 -8.30
C GLY A 179 18.91 -2.00 -8.18
N LEU A 180 19.74 -1.98 -9.22
CA LEU A 180 20.99 -1.20 -9.22
C LEU A 180 20.73 0.31 -9.17
N GLY A 181 19.72 0.79 -9.93
CA GLY A 181 19.32 2.20 -9.92
C GLY A 181 18.82 2.64 -8.55
N SER A 182 18.07 1.80 -7.85
CA SER A 182 17.61 2.08 -6.49
C SER A 182 18.77 2.22 -5.51
N LEU A 183 19.84 1.44 -5.64
CA LEU A 183 21.01 1.55 -4.77
C LEU A 183 21.66 2.95 -4.81
N LEU A 184 21.46 3.72 -5.87
CA LEU A 184 21.92 5.12 -5.94
C LEU A 184 21.27 6.01 -4.85
N TRP A 185 20.16 5.61 -4.27
CA TRP A 185 19.56 6.32 -3.14
C TRP A 185 20.43 6.28 -1.88
N LEU A 186 21.18 5.19 -1.65
CA LEU A 186 21.97 4.98 -0.43
C LEU A 186 23.05 6.06 -0.18
N PRO A 187 23.90 6.45 -1.15
CA PRO A 187 24.87 7.53 -0.94
C PRO A 187 24.22 8.84 -0.53
N PHE A 188 23.07 9.18 -1.13
CA PHE A 188 22.34 10.38 -0.75
C PHE A 188 21.74 10.26 0.65
N TRP A 189 21.20 9.08 1.00
CA TRP A 189 20.70 8.83 2.35
C TRP A 189 21.80 8.96 3.40
N ILE A 190 22.95 8.30 3.22
CA ILE A 190 24.08 8.36 4.15
C ILE A 190 24.59 9.81 4.32
N LYS A 191 24.60 10.59 3.25
CA LYS A 191 25.01 11.99 3.28
C LYS A 191 24.04 12.90 4.05
N TRP A 192 22.73 12.68 3.90
CA TRP A 192 21.68 13.57 4.39
C TRP A 192 20.90 13.01 5.58
N MET A 193 21.12 11.75 5.96
CA MET A 193 20.43 11.16 7.10
C MET A 193 20.59 12.02 8.34
N PRO A 194 19.50 12.25 9.10
CA PRO A 194 19.57 13.10 10.27
C PRO A 194 20.43 12.41 11.36
N ARG A 195 21.15 13.19 12.15
CA ARG A 195 21.88 12.65 13.29
C ARG A 195 20.91 12.02 14.27
N ALA A 196 21.31 10.90 14.87
CA ALA A 196 20.47 10.21 15.85
C ALA A 196 19.95 11.20 16.91
N ALA A 197 18.62 11.31 17.00
CA ALA A 197 18.01 12.12 18.05
C ALA A 197 18.23 11.46 19.42
N ALA A 198 18.54 12.26 20.43
CA ALA A 198 18.57 11.76 21.80
C ALA A 198 17.21 11.10 22.13
N ARG A 199 17.25 9.94 22.80
CA ARG A 199 16.04 9.21 23.23
C ARG A 199 15.24 10.08 24.18
N THR A 200 14.27 10.83 23.67
CA THR A 200 13.25 11.45 24.52
C THR A 200 12.24 10.37 24.86
N LYS A 201 12.28 9.90 26.12
CA LYS A 201 11.13 9.21 26.71
C LYS A 201 9.98 10.22 26.74
N THR A 202 8.97 10.02 25.92
CA THR A 202 7.73 10.79 26.04
C THR A 202 7.05 10.28 27.32
N GLU A 203 7.17 11.04 28.39
CA GLU A 203 6.32 10.91 29.58
C GLU A 203 4.92 11.32 29.13
N GLY A 204 4.04 10.36 28.93
CA GLY A 204 2.63 10.59 28.55
C GLY A 204 1.78 9.41 29.00
N ALA A 205 0.48 9.64 29.14
CA ALA A 205 -0.50 8.66 29.56
C ALA A 205 -0.28 7.29 28.88
N GLU A 206 -0.30 6.22 29.63
CA GLU A 206 -0.07 4.88 29.13
C GLU A 206 -1.13 4.50 28.07
N ALA A 207 -0.69 4.06 26.91
CA ALA A 207 -1.58 3.56 25.88
C ALA A 207 -2.31 2.30 26.39
N PRO A 208 -3.62 2.13 26.12
CA PRO A 208 -4.38 0.98 26.57
C PRO A 208 -3.70 -0.32 26.15
N PRO A 209 -3.83 -1.40 26.95
CA PRO A 209 -3.27 -2.69 26.57
C PRO A 209 -3.96 -3.24 25.32
N MET A 210 -3.24 -4.01 24.50
CA MET A 210 -3.78 -4.58 23.25
C MET A 210 -5.08 -5.38 23.49
N ARG A 211 -5.18 -6.06 24.63
CA ARG A 211 -6.37 -6.82 25.01
C ARG A 211 -7.63 -5.95 25.07
N GLU A 212 -7.51 -4.71 25.51
CA GLU A 212 -8.64 -3.77 25.59
C GLU A 212 -9.07 -3.34 24.20
N ILE A 213 -8.11 -3.01 23.31
CA ILE A 213 -8.38 -2.70 21.91
C ILE A 213 -9.12 -3.87 21.23
N LEU A 214 -8.63 -5.10 21.41
CA LEU A 214 -9.21 -6.30 20.80
C LEU A 214 -10.60 -6.67 21.36
N ARG A 215 -11.01 -6.13 22.52
CA ARG A 215 -12.37 -6.30 23.05
C ARG A 215 -13.40 -5.40 22.38
N ARG A 216 -12.96 -4.32 21.69
CA ARG A 216 -13.87 -3.38 21.05
C ARG A 216 -14.39 -3.95 19.72
N ARG A 217 -15.71 -3.91 19.53
CA ARG A 217 -16.34 -4.31 18.25
C ARG A 217 -15.84 -3.46 17.09
N ALA A 218 -15.62 -2.16 17.32
CA ALA A 218 -15.11 -1.22 16.33
C ALA A 218 -13.72 -1.63 15.80
N SER A 219 -12.86 -2.24 16.65
CA SER A 219 -11.54 -2.74 16.21
C SER A 219 -11.68 -3.83 15.14
N TRP A 220 -12.51 -4.84 15.41
CA TRP A 220 -12.72 -5.94 14.46
C TRP A 220 -13.42 -5.46 13.18
N ALA A 221 -14.33 -4.50 13.29
CA ALA A 221 -14.97 -3.89 12.11
C ALA A 221 -13.93 -3.16 11.24
N THR A 222 -13.04 -2.37 11.84
CA THR A 222 -11.97 -1.68 11.08
C THR A 222 -10.94 -2.67 10.54
N PHE A 223 -10.60 -3.73 11.26
CA PHE A 223 -9.67 -4.78 10.81
C PHE A 223 -10.24 -5.54 9.61
N ALA A 224 -11.46 -6.07 9.75
CA ALA A 224 -12.13 -6.83 8.69
C ALA A 224 -12.43 -5.97 7.46
N GLY A 225 -12.94 -4.75 7.66
CA GLY A 225 -13.22 -3.83 6.56
C GLY A 225 -11.95 -3.43 5.80
N HIS A 226 -10.84 -3.19 6.51
CA HIS A 226 -9.55 -2.90 5.89
C HIS A 226 -8.96 -4.12 5.19
N PHE A 227 -9.06 -5.31 5.78
CA PHE A 227 -8.68 -6.56 5.10
C PHE A 227 -9.41 -6.72 3.77
N CYS A 228 -10.73 -6.51 3.75
CA CYS A 228 -11.52 -6.61 2.52
C CYS A 228 -11.10 -5.57 1.46
N GLY A 229 -10.86 -4.33 1.86
CA GLY A 229 -10.38 -3.30 0.96
C GLY A 229 -8.98 -3.61 0.42
N ASN A 230 -8.07 -4.06 1.29
CA ASN A 230 -6.74 -4.46 0.86
C ASN A 230 -6.74 -5.72 -0.01
N TYR A 231 -7.70 -6.66 0.19
CA TYR A 231 -7.87 -7.81 -0.69
C TYR A 231 -8.13 -7.34 -2.13
N PHE A 232 -9.06 -6.41 -2.30
CA PHE A 232 -9.37 -5.81 -3.61
C PHE A 232 -8.14 -5.10 -4.21
N TRP A 233 -7.42 -4.33 -3.40
CA TRP A 233 -6.21 -3.64 -3.82
C TRP A 233 -5.11 -4.61 -4.27
N TYR A 234 -4.82 -5.63 -3.47
CA TYR A 234 -3.77 -6.59 -3.82
C TYR A 234 -4.17 -7.49 -4.98
N PHE A 235 -5.46 -7.79 -5.14
CA PHE A 235 -5.96 -8.44 -6.35
C PHE A 235 -5.62 -7.60 -7.60
N LEU A 236 -5.95 -6.31 -7.60
CA LEU A 236 -5.61 -5.41 -8.70
C LEU A 236 -4.09 -5.29 -8.89
N LEU A 237 -3.36 -5.03 -7.82
CA LEU A 237 -1.90 -4.81 -7.88
C LEU A 237 -1.16 -6.02 -8.44
N THR A 238 -1.62 -7.23 -8.14
CA THR A 238 -0.89 -8.45 -8.50
C THR A 238 -1.37 -9.11 -9.79
N TRP A 239 -2.66 -9.00 -10.13
CA TRP A 239 -3.22 -9.74 -11.26
C TRP A 239 -3.71 -8.88 -12.42
N LEU A 240 -3.93 -7.56 -12.22
CA LEU A 240 -4.40 -6.70 -13.30
C LEU A 240 -3.48 -6.69 -14.53
N PRO A 241 -2.14 -6.56 -14.40
CA PRO A 241 -1.25 -6.63 -15.58
C PRO A 241 -1.36 -7.94 -16.33
N PHE A 242 -1.37 -9.07 -15.61
CA PHE A 242 -1.50 -10.39 -16.21
C PHE A 242 -2.85 -10.56 -16.90
N TYR A 243 -3.96 -10.13 -16.26
CA TYR A 243 -5.31 -10.16 -16.84
C TYR A 243 -5.39 -9.37 -18.14
N LEU A 244 -4.87 -8.14 -18.15
CA LEU A 244 -4.92 -7.29 -19.35
C LEU A 244 -4.16 -7.93 -20.52
N VAL A 245 -3.01 -8.53 -20.28
CA VAL A 245 -2.18 -9.13 -21.35
C VAL A 245 -2.74 -10.49 -21.78
N ARG A 246 -3.07 -11.38 -20.84
CA ARG A 246 -3.39 -12.78 -21.14
C ARG A 246 -4.86 -13.03 -21.44
N GLU A 247 -5.77 -12.38 -20.74
CA GLU A 247 -7.21 -12.60 -20.93
C GLU A 247 -7.80 -11.58 -21.92
N ARG A 248 -7.35 -10.33 -21.84
CA ARG A 248 -7.86 -9.26 -22.72
C ARG A 248 -7.01 -9.01 -23.96
N HIS A 249 -5.88 -9.70 -24.09
CA HIS A 249 -4.97 -9.66 -25.23
C HIS A 249 -4.48 -8.24 -25.58
N PHE A 250 -4.20 -7.42 -24.55
CA PHE A 250 -3.52 -6.16 -24.73
C PHE A 250 -2.00 -6.36 -24.91
N SER A 251 -1.36 -5.49 -25.67
CA SER A 251 0.12 -5.44 -25.69
C SER A 251 0.68 -4.98 -24.34
N MET A 252 1.96 -5.21 -24.10
CA MET A 252 2.62 -4.74 -22.88
C MET A 252 2.58 -3.21 -22.74
N GLU A 253 2.67 -2.48 -23.85
CA GLU A 253 2.57 -1.01 -23.86
C GLU A 253 1.15 -0.52 -23.51
N ALA A 254 0.13 -1.18 -24.07
CA ALA A 254 -1.26 -0.88 -23.76
C ALA A 254 -1.59 -1.20 -22.30
N MET A 255 -1.12 -2.35 -21.81
CA MET A 255 -1.24 -2.73 -20.39
C MET A 255 -0.54 -1.71 -19.49
N ALA A 256 0.67 -1.26 -19.83
CA ALA A 256 1.39 -0.25 -19.06
C ALA A 256 0.60 1.05 -18.93
N SER A 257 0.02 1.52 -20.03
CA SER A 257 -0.78 2.75 -20.06
C SER A 257 -2.08 2.60 -19.28
N LEU A 258 -2.85 1.53 -19.52
CA LEU A 258 -4.14 1.27 -18.87
C LEU A 258 -4.00 0.96 -17.38
N GLY A 259 -3.01 0.14 -17.03
CA GLY A 259 -2.71 -0.18 -15.63
C GLY A 259 -2.29 1.06 -14.85
N SER A 260 -1.42 1.91 -15.44
CA SER A 260 -1.04 3.19 -14.83
C SER A 260 -2.26 4.11 -14.67
N ALA A 261 -3.13 4.22 -15.67
CA ALA A 261 -4.36 5.02 -15.60
C ALA A 261 -5.28 4.55 -14.47
N ALA A 262 -5.39 3.25 -14.21
CA ALA A 262 -6.16 2.69 -13.11
C ALA A 262 -5.63 3.15 -11.74
N TYR A 263 -4.32 3.16 -11.54
CA TYR A 263 -3.71 3.65 -10.29
C TYR A 263 -3.83 5.17 -10.13
N VAL A 264 -3.67 5.93 -11.22
CA VAL A 264 -3.88 7.38 -11.21
C VAL A 264 -5.33 7.72 -10.89
N ALA A 265 -6.30 7.02 -11.48
CA ALA A 265 -7.72 7.19 -11.18
C ALA A 265 -8.01 6.94 -9.68
N THR A 266 -7.44 5.87 -9.12
CA THR A 266 -7.53 5.58 -7.69
C THR A 266 -6.96 6.72 -6.84
N ALA A 267 -5.77 7.22 -7.17
CA ALA A 267 -5.10 8.30 -6.43
C ALA A 267 -5.91 9.59 -6.46
N LEU A 268 -6.42 9.97 -7.63
CA LEU A 268 -7.27 11.16 -7.80
C LEU A 268 -8.56 11.05 -6.98
N ALA A 269 -9.25 9.92 -7.08
CA ALA A 269 -10.48 9.68 -6.31
C ALA A 269 -10.22 9.68 -4.78
N THR A 270 -9.10 9.10 -4.33
CA THR A 270 -8.69 9.12 -2.92
C THR A 270 -8.51 10.55 -2.41
N THR A 271 -7.79 11.37 -3.17
CA THR A 271 -7.50 12.77 -2.81
C THR A 271 -8.78 13.62 -2.78
N VAL A 272 -9.60 13.52 -3.83
CA VAL A 272 -10.84 14.30 -3.95
C VAL A 272 -11.84 13.89 -2.87
N ALA A 273 -12.07 12.60 -2.67
CA ALA A 273 -13.01 12.11 -1.66
C ALA A 273 -12.55 12.44 -0.23
N GLY A 274 -11.25 12.36 0.06
CA GLY A 274 -10.69 12.77 1.34
C GLY A 274 -10.93 14.25 1.61
N TRP A 275 -10.61 15.11 0.64
CA TRP A 275 -10.85 16.54 0.72
C TRP A 275 -12.34 16.86 0.90
N MET A 276 -13.25 16.19 0.19
CA MET A 276 -14.68 16.38 0.32
C MET A 276 -15.19 15.99 1.71
N CYS A 277 -14.71 14.86 2.27
CA CYS A 277 -15.05 14.44 3.62
C CYS A 277 -14.58 15.47 4.67
N ASP A 278 -13.34 15.95 4.56
CA ASP A 278 -12.78 16.93 5.50
C ASP A 278 -13.53 18.27 5.42
N ARG A 279 -13.84 18.73 4.21
CA ARG A 279 -14.63 19.96 4.00
C ARG A 279 -16.04 19.83 4.59
N SER A 280 -16.67 18.67 4.44
CA SER A 280 -18.00 18.43 4.99
C SER A 280 -17.99 18.43 6.52
N ILE A 281 -16.96 17.83 7.14
CA ILE A 281 -16.78 17.82 8.60
C ILE A 281 -16.51 19.24 9.10
N ALA A 282 -15.68 20.01 8.41
CA ALA A 282 -15.43 21.41 8.73
C ALA A 282 -16.72 22.29 8.63
N ALA A 283 -17.67 21.89 7.79
CA ALA A 283 -18.99 22.51 7.66
C ALA A 283 -20.02 21.98 8.68
N GLY A 284 -19.61 21.16 9.66
CA GLY A 284 -20.46 20.67 10.75
C GLY A 284 -21.04 19.26 10.56
N ALA A 285 -20.66 18.52 9.51
CA ALA A 285 -21.05 17.14 9.37
C ALA A 285 -20.32 16.25 10.41
N THR A 286 -20.98 15.17 10.84
CA THR A 286 -20.34 14.19 11.75
C THR A 286 -19.30 13.35 11.01
N ALA A 287 -18.33 12.78 11.75
CA ALA A 287 -17.32 11.88 11.18
C ALA A 287 -17.91 10.62 10.52
N ASN A 288 -19.20 10.35 10.72
CA ASN A 288 -19.92 9.25 10.04
C ASN A 288 -19.97 9.42 8.52
N ILE A 289 -19.71 10.62 7.95
CA ILE A 289 -19.57 10.79 6.51
C ILE A 289 -18.40 9.95 5.97
N ARG A 290 -17.29 9.87 6.70
CA ARG A 290 -16.13 9.03 6.33
C ARG A 290 -16.52 7.55 6.27
N LYS A 291 -17.31 7.07 7.26
CA LYS A 291 -17.83 5.69 7.25
C LYS A 291 -18.68 5.42 6.02
N ARG A 292 -19.59 6.36 5.66
CA ARG A 292 -20.44 6.23 4.47
C ARG A 292 -19.62 6.23 3.19
N CYS A 293 -18.68 7.16 3.02
CA CYS A 293 -17.79 7.22 1.87
C CYS A 293 -16.98 5.92 1.73
N THR A 294 -16.39 5.43 2.82
CA THR A 294 -15.63 4.18 2.84
C THR A 294 -16.50 2.98 2.44
N ALA A 295 -17.69 2.86 3.01
CA ALA A 295 -18.59 1.76 2.70
C ALA A 295 -19.10 1.80 1.25
N TRP A 296 -19.62 2.95 0.80
CA TRP A 296 -20.11 3.09 -0.57
C TRP A 296 -19.02 2.96 -1.60
N GLY A 297 -17.81 3.51 -1.33
CA GLY A 297 -16.65 3.34 -2.21
C GLY A 297 -16.32 1.88 -2.45
N LEU A 298 -16.28 1.07 -1.39
CA LEU A 298 -15.99 -0.36 -1.51
C LEU A 298 -17.16 -1.16 -2.12
N GLY A 299 -18.41 -0.79 -1.79
CA GLY A 299 -19.61 -1.39 -2.38
C GLY A 299 -19.71 -1.11 -3.88
N LEU A 300 -19.45 0.11 -4.34
CA LEU A 300 -19.44 0.47 -5.76
C LEU A 300 -18.25 -0.15 -6.50
N ALA A 301 -17.12 -0.41 -5.84
CA ALA A 301 -15.98 -1.09 -6.46
C ALA A 301 -16.34 -2.51 -6.97
N THR A 302 -17.42 -3.12 -6.48
CA THR A 302 -17.91 -4.43 -6.96
C THR A 302 -18.30 -4.42 -8.45
N ILE A 303 -18.49 -3.26 -9.06
CA ILE A 303 -18.69 -3.10 -10.52
C ILE A 303 -17.54 -3.71 -11.33
N ILE A 304 -16.38 -3.96 -10.69
CA ILE A 304 -15.23 -4.64 -11.30
C ILE A 304 -15.60 -6.02 -11.86
N LEU A 305 -16.64 -6.68 -11.34
CA LEU A 305 -17.12 -7.96 -11.86
C LEU A 305 -17.60 -7.81 -13.32
N GLY A 306 -18.19 -6.66 -13.68
CA GLY A 306 -18.61 -6.35 -15.04
C GLY A 306 -17.46 -6.31 -16.04
N VAL A 307 -16.22 -6.08 -15.57
CA VAL A 307 -15.02 -6.10 -16.43
C VAL A 307 -14.85 -7.43 -17.17
N THR A 308 -15.22 -8.54 -16.53
CA THR A 308 -15.11 -9.88 -17.12
C THR A 308 -16.37 -10.29 -17.88
N ALA A 309 -17.51 -9.67 -17.60
CA ALA A 309 -18.80 -10.00 -18.23
C ALA A 309 -19.01 -9.30 -19.59
N VAL A 310 -18.24 -8.23 -19.88
CA VAL A 310 -18.38 -7.44 -21.10
C VAL A 310 -17.28 -7.82 -22.08
N GLU A 311 -17.67 -8.20 -23.31
CA GLU A 311 -16.71 -8.55 -24.37
C GLU A 311 -16.03 -7.32 -24.99
N ASP A 312 -16.76 -6.21 -25.11
CA ASP A 312 -16.20 -4.97 -25.64
C ASP A 312 -15.07 -4.44 -24.77
N ARG A 313 -13.89 -4.26 -25.38
CA ARG A 313 -12.67 -3.85 -24.69
C ARG A 313 -12.80 -2.47 -24.06
N THR A 314 -13.45 -1.54 -24.74
CA THR A 314 -13.61 -0.14 -24.28
C THR A 314 -14.53 -0.11 -23.07
N ALA A 315 -15.69 -0.75 -23.15
CA ALA A 315 -16.64 -0.84 -22.04
C ALA A 315 -16.01 -1.53 -20.81
N SER A 316 -15.25 -2.60 -21.02
CA SER A 316 -14.53 -3.29 -19.97
C SER A 316 -13.51 -2.36 -19.27
N MET A 317 -12.77 -1.54 -20.02
CA MET A 317 -11.81 -0.58 -19.45
C MET A 317 -12.50 0.58 -18.73
N VAL A 318 -13.64 1.05 -19.21
CA VAL A 318 -14.46 2.05 -18.51
C VAL A 318 -14.94 1.51 -17.16
N LEU A 319 -15.41 0.25 -17.10
CA LEU A 319 -15.82 -0.40 -15.87
C LEU A 319 -14.64 -0.58 -14.89
N LEU A 320 -13.46 -0.94 -15.41
CA LEU A 320 -12.24 -1.03 -14.60
C LEU A 320 -11.89 0.31 -13.96
N LEU A 321 -11.87 1.39 -14.75
CA LEU A 321 -11.57 2.73 -14.24
C LEU A 321 -12.63 3.20 -13.24
N ALA A 322 -13.91 2.91 -13.49
CA ALA A 322 -15.00 3.21 -12.57
C ALA A 322 -14.84 2.48 -11.23
N ALA A 323 -14.47 1.18 -11.27
CA ALA A 323 -14.17 0.41 -10.06
C ALA A 323 -12.96 0.97 -9.29
N CYS A 324 -11.91 1.40 -10.00
CA CYS A 324 -10.73 2.03 -9.41
C CYS A 324 -11.05 3.39 -8.76
N LEU A 325 -11.89 4.21 -9.41
CA LEU A 325 -12.39 5.47 -8.82
C LEU A 325 -13.20 5.19 -7.54
N ALA A 326 -14.11 4.21 -7.58
CA ALA A 326 -14.90 3.81 -6.43
C ALA A 326 -14.01 3.30 -5.28
N TYR A 327 -13.02 2.46 -5.59
CA TYR A 327 -12.04 2.01 -4.59
C TYR A 327 -11.23 3.19 -4.00
N GLY A 328 -10.90 4.20 -4.79
CA GLY A 328 -10.24 5.41 -4.31
C GLY A 328 -11.08 6.14 -3.25
N VAL A 329 -12.40 6.17 -3.40
CA VAL A 329 -13.31 6.73 -2.37
C VAL A 329 -13.21 5.93 -1.07
N PHE A 330 -13.17 4.59 -1.10
CA PHE A 330 -12.90 3.76 0.07
C PHE A 330 -11.55 4.13 0.71
N ALA A 331 -10.49 4.19 -0.08
CA ALA A 331 -9.11 4.40 0.39
C ALA A 331 -8.90 5.75 1.07
N SER A 332 -9.78 6.75 0.81
CA SER A 332 -9.66 8.10 1.31
C SER A 332 -9.79 8.24 2.82
N SER A 333 -10.55 7.37 3.48
CA SER A 333 -11.03 7.66 4.85
C SER A 333 -10.86 6.51 5.84
N HIS A 334 -10.50 5.30 5.42
CA HIS A 334 -10.41 4.14 6.34
C HIS A 334 -9.41 4.34 7.49
N TRP A 335 -8.26 4.97 7.22
CA TRP A 335 -7.29 5.32 8.26
C TRP A 335 -7.79 6.43 9.19
N ALA A 336 -8.47 7.44 8.63
CA ALA A 336 -9.02 8.53 9.44
C ALA A 336 -10.13 8.04 10.39
N ILE A 337 -10.92 7.03 9.98
CA ILE A 337 -11.89 6.37 10.86
C ILE A 337 -11.15 5.73 12.03
N THR A 338 -10.10 4.97 11.79
CA THR A 338 -9.30 4.32 12.82
C THR A 338 -8.69 5.34 13.79
N GLN A 339 -8.12 6.42 13.27
CA GLN A 339 -7.53 7.49 14.09
C GLN A 339 -8.56 8.18 14.98
N THR A 340 -9.77 8.40 14.46
CA THR A 340 -10.88 8.99 15.23
C THR A 340 -11.32 8.05 16.35
N LEU A 341 -11.54 6.77 16.07
CA LEU A 341 -11.97 5.78 17.05
C LEU A 341 -10.91 5.54 18.13
N ALA A 342 -9.66 5.35 17.73
CA ALA A 342 -8.58 5.03 18.65
C ALA A 342 -8.19 6.21 19.55
N GLY A 343 -8.36 7.44 19.06
CA GLY A 343 -7.85 8.63 19.74
C GLY A 343 -6.31 8.63 19.86
N PRO A 344 -5.73 9.69 20.45
CA PRO A 344 -4.27 9.82 20.53
C PRO A 344 -3.57 8.70 21.29
N LEU A 345 -4.23 8.12 22.31
CA LEU A 345 -3.63 7.11 23.20
C LEU A 345 -3.49 5.73 22.55
N ALA A 346 -4.47 5.30 21.76
CA ALA A 346 -4.52 3.96 21.19
C ALA A 346 -4.16 3.90 19.70
N ALA A 347 -4.03 5.06 19.03
CA ALA A 347 -3.86 5.13 17.57
C ALA A 347 -2.70 4.27 17.05
N GLY A 348 -1.55 4.28 17.69
CA GLY A 348 -0.39 3.49 17.27
C GLY A 348 -0.64 1.98 17.33
N LYS A 349 -1.11 1.48 18.47
CA LYS A 349 -1.37 0.04 18.68
C LYS A 349 -2.53 -0.45 17.79
N TRP A 350 -3.61 0.32 17.70
CA TRP A 350 -4.77 -0.04 16.86
C TRP A 350 -4.39 -0.07 15.38
N THR A 351 -3.73 0.98 14.89
CA THR A 351 -3.27 1.06 13.49
C THR A 351 -2.30 -0.08 13.16
N GLY A 352 -1.38 -0.41 14.07
CA GLY A 352 -0.44 -1.52 13.87
C GLY A 352 -1.15 -2.86 13.73
N ALA A 353 -2.08 -3.17 14.64
CA ALA A 353 -2.87 -4.41 14.58
C ALA A 353 -3.75 -4.47 13.33
N GLN A 354 -4.41 -3.37 12.99
CA GLN A 354 -5.21 -3.25 11.77
C GLN A 354 -4.38 -3.45 10.50
N ASN A 355 -3.20 -2.86 10.44
CA ASN A 355 -2.32 -2.99 9.28
C ASN A 355 -1.80 -4.43 9.14
N PHE A 356 -1.45 -5.09 10.25
CA PHE A 356 -1.07 -6.50 10.25
C PHE A 356 -2.19 -7.36 9.65
N VAL A 357 -3.43 -7.26 10.16
CA VAL A 357 -4.57 -8.04 9.67
C VAL A 357 -4.85 -7.71 8.19
N ALA A 358 -4.81 -6.44 7.82
CA ALA A 358 -5.05 -6.02 6.45
C ALA A 358 -4.01 -6.56 5.46
N ASN A 359 -2.74 -6.65 5.85
CA ASN A 359 -1.68 -7.19 4.98
C ASN A 359 -1.76 -8.73 4.81
N LEU A 360 -2.46 -9.46 5.67
CA LEU A 360 -2.74 -10.88 5.44
C LEU A 360 -3.55 -11.10 4.14
N SER A 361 -4.32 -10.11 3.70
CA SER A 361 -4.97 -10.16 2.39
C SER A 361 -4.00 -10.23 1.22
N GLY A 362 -2.79 -9.68 1.38
CA GLY A 362 -1.70 -9.80 0.41
C GLY A 362 -1.14 -11.23 0.30
N VAL A 363 -1.28 -12.04 1.35
CA VAL A 363 -1.00 -13.47 1.29
C VAL A 363 -2.12 -14.21 0.55
N VAL A 364 -3.37 -13.90 0.89
CA VAL A 364 -4.54 -14.66 0.42
C VAL A 364 -4.92 -14.29 -1.02
N ALA A 365 -5.03 -13.01 -1.36
CA ALA A 365 -5.59 -12.57 -2.63
C ALA A 365 -4.78 -13.08 -3.84
N PRO A 366 -3.44 -12.96 -3.91
CA PRO A 366 -2.70 -13.46 -5.07
C PRO A 366 -2.71 -14.98 -5.17
N ALA A 367 -2.56 -15.69 -4.05
CA ALA A 367 -2.53 -17.14 -4.03
C ALA A 367 -3.88 -17.75 -4.42
N LEU A 368 -4.98 -17.25 -3.83
CA LEU A 368 -6.32 -17.70 -4.12
C LEU A 368 -6.72 -17.41 -5.58
N THR A 369 -6.38 -16.22 -6.09
CA THR A 369 -6.61 -15.88 -7.51
C THR A 369 -5.87 -16.83 -8.44
N GLY A 370 -4.60 -17.10 -8.17
CA GLY A 370 -3.81 -18.04 -8.98
C GLY A 370 -4.37 -19.45 -8.95
N TRP A 371 -4.84 -19.92 -7.79
CA TRP A 371 -5.51 -21.21 -7.67
C TRP A 371 -6.82 -21.26 -8.46
N ILE A 372 -7.68 -20.24 -8.32
CA ILE A 372 -8.95 -20.15 -9.06
C ILE A 372 -8.71 -20.17 -10.57
N VAL A 373 -7.78 -19.34 -11.07
CA VAL A 373 -7.47 -19.27 -12.50
C VAL A 373 -6.87 -20.60 -13.00
N SER A 374 -6.04 -21.26 -12.19
CA SER A 374 -5.50 -22.58 -12.53
C SER A 374 -6.56 -23.65 -12.59
N ALA A 375 -7.55 -23.63 -11.69
CA ALA A 375 -8.59 -24.63 -11.60
C ALA A 375 -9.71 -24.43 -12.64
N THR A 376 -10.04 -23.18 -12.97
CA THR A 376 -11.21 -22.84 -13.81
C THR A 376 -10.81 -22.46 -15.25
N GLY A 377 -9.56 -22.08 -15.48
CA GLY A 377 -9.09 -21.54 -16.75
C GLY A 377 -9.50 -20.08 -17.01
N HIS A 378 -10.32 -19.46 -16.15
CA HIS A 378 -10.92 -18.15 -16.37
C HIS A 378 -10.78 -17.22 -15.16
N PHE A 379 -10.66 -15.91 -15.42
CA PHE A 379 -10.59 -14.89 -14.38
C PHE A 379 -11.94 -14.54 -13.73
N PHE A 380 -13.07 -14.89 -14.35
CA PHE A 380 -14.40 -14.52 -13.85
C PHE A 380 -14.58 -14.80 -12.35
N TRP A 381 -14.25 -16.02 -11.90
CA TRP A 381 -14.40 -16.38 -10.49
C TRP A 381 -13.47 -15.64 -9.55
N ALA A 382 -12.27 -15.25 -10.00
CA ALA A 382 -11.37 -14.44 -9.22
C ALA A 382 -11.92 -13.01 -9.03
N PHE A 383 -12.51 -12.42 -10.08
CA PHE A 383 -13.22 -11.13 -9.98
C PHE A 383 -14.49 -11.25 -9.11
N ALA A 384 -15.23 -12.35 -9.21
CA ALA A 384 -16.42 -12.61 -8.38
C ALA A 384 -16.06 -12.68 -6.89
N VAL A 385 -14.99 -13.41 -6.55
CA VAL A 385 -14.49 -13.47 -5.16
C VAL A 385 -14.03 -12.10 -4.69
N SER A 386 -13.27 -11.35 -5.50
CA SER A 386 -12.82 -10.00 -5.15
C SER A 386 -14.00 -9.06 -4.92
N SER A 387 -15.03 -9.13 -5.77
CA SER A 387 -16.28 -8.37 -5.61
C SER A 387 -17.05 -8.78 -4.34
N GLY A 388 -17.14 -10.07 -4.07
CA GLY A 388 -17.80 -10.59 -2.86
C GLY A 388 -17.09 -10.13 -1.58
N VAL A 389 -15.76 -10.16 -1.56
CA VAL A 389 -14.97 -9.66 -0.44
C VAL A 389 -15.14 -8.14 -0.29
N ALA A 390 -15.12 -7.38 -1.39
CA ALA A 390 -15.37 -5.94 -1.35
C ALA A 390 -16.77 -5.62 -0.81
N LEU A 391 -17.79 -6.33 -1.25
CA LEU A 391 -19.16 -6.20 -0.73
C LEU A 391 -19.24 -6.51 0.77
N THR A 392 -18.57 -7.59 1.21
CA THR A 392 -18.47 -7.93 2.64
C THR A 392 -17.84 -6.79 3.43
N GLY A 393 -16.74 -6.20 2.95
CA GLY A 393 -16.12 -5.04 3.58
C GLY A 393 -17.04 -3.83 3.65
N SER A 394 -17.80 -3.55 2.58
CA SER A 394 -18.82 -2.50 2.57
C SER A 394 -19.88 -2.72 3.67
N MET A 395 -20.41 -3.96 3.80
CA MET A 395 -21.37 -4.32 4.82
C MET A 395 -20.81 -4.21 6.24
N VAL A 396 -19.53 -4.59 6.43
CA VAL A 396 -18.83 -4.45 7.71
C VAL A 396 -18.73 -2.96 8.12
N TYR A 397 -18.41 -2.07 7.20
CA TYR A 397 -18.41 -0.63 7.50
C TYR A 397 -19.83 -0.10 7.77
N LEU A 398 -20.83 -0.50 7.01
CA LEU A 398 -22.21 -0.01 7.18
C LEU A 398 -22.86 -0.50 8.49
N PHE A 399 -22.73 -1.79 8.79
CA PHE A 399 -23.49 -2.45 9.85
C PHE A 399 -22.62 -2.95 11.01
N GLY A 400 -21.36 -3.30 10.75
CA GLY A 400 -20.42 -3.76 11.76
C GLY A 400 -19.85 -2.63 12.61
N LEU A 401 -19.51 -1.50 11.96
CA LEU A 401 -18.98 -0.32 12.61
C LEU A 401 -20.13 0.57 13.13
N GLY A 402 -20.09 0.92 14.42
CA GLY A 402 -21.01 1.88 15.03
C GLY A 402 -20.82 3.32 14.52
N THR A 403 -21.11 4.30 15.38
CA THR A 403 -20.77 5.70 15.16
C THR A 403 -19.26 5.89 15.18
N VAL A 404 -18.77 6.82 14.34
CA VAL A 404 -17.34 7.15 14.30
C VAL A 404 -17.09 8.26 15.30
N GLU A 405 -16.84 7.86 16.55
CA GLU A 405 -16.57 8.72 17.70
C GLU A 405 -15.39 8.13 18.50
N PRO A 406 -14.60 8.94 19.21
CA PRO A 406 -13.51 8.42 20.02
C PRO A 406 -13.99 7.39 21.05
N GLU A 407 -13.34 6.23 21.10
CA GLU A 407 -13.58 5.22 22.13
C GLU A 407 -13.10 5.72 23.49
N LYS A 408 -13.87 5.41 24.52
CA LYS A 408 -13.50 5.73 25.90
C LYS A 408 -12.61 4.61 26.44
N TRP A 409 -11.37 4.96 26.75
CA TRP A 409 -10.41 4.07 27.38
C TRP A 409 -10.54 4.19 28.91
N GLY A 410 -10.82 3.08 29.56
CA GLY A 410 -11.02 3.05 31.01
C GLY A 410 -9.94 2.31 31.73
#